data_eb1564cf810e616556954a5fa76b116e
#
_entry.id   eb1564cf810e616556954a5fa76b116e
#
_cell.length_a   1.000
_cell.length_b   1.000
_cell.length_c   1.000
_cell.angle_alpha   90.00
_cell.angle_beta   90.00
_cell.angle_gamma   90.00
#
_symmetry.space_group_name_H-M   'P 1'
#
loop_
_entity.id
_entity.type
_entity.pdbx_description
1 polymer ?
#
loop_
_entity_poly.entity_id
_entity_poly.type
_entity_poly.pdbx_seq_one_letter_code
_entity_poly.pdbx_strand_id
1 'polypeptide(L)'
;MLVVEFDSEEHNYLIVQEEPYFLLRISPHEYLVTRAACPHRGGPLNLGKWDCRTHTLTCPWHGMCLTKMALESRSVPSVRSENMITAIFPLPKNTPVEILRRMVITHDDTGDELASGKR
;
A
#
# COMPACT_ATOMS: atom_id res chain seq x y z
N MET A 1 -18.59 3.98 -10.96
CA MET A 1 -17.44 3.73 -10.11
C MET A 1 -16.36 2.99 -10.85
N LEU A 2 -15.12 3.33 -10.57
CA LEU A 2 -13.97 2.67 -11.16
C LEU A 2 -13.58 1.46 -10.33
N VAL A 3 -13.50 0.29 -10.97
CA VAL A 3 -13.09 -0.95 -10.31
C VAL A 3 -11.78 -1.38 -10.94
N VAL A 4 -10.77 -1.59 -10.11
CA VAL A 4 -9.44 -2.01 -10.57
C VAL A 4 -9.10 -3.34 -9.94
N GLU A 5 -8.78 -4.34 -10.78
CA GLU A 5 -8.38 -5.67 -10.32
C GLU A 5 -6.94 -5.93 -10.72
N PHE A 6 -6.16 -6.49 -9.81
CA PHE A 6 -4.78 -6.84 -10.13
C PHE A 6 -4.32 -8.00 -9.25
N ASP A 7 -3.31 -8.71 -9.76
CA ASP A 7 -2.72 -9.83 -9.05
C ASP A 7 -1.61 -9.30 -8.14
N SER A 8 -1.74 -9.54 -6.83
CA SER A 8 -0.80 -9.01 -5.84
C SER A 8 0.61 -9.58 -6.01
N GLU A 9 0.78 -10.68 -6.71
CA GLU A 9 2.09 -11.24 -6.97
C GLU A 9 2.76 -10.58 -8.17
N GLU A 10 2.01 -9.90 -9.01
CA GLU A 10 2.54 -9.25 -10.21
C GLU A 10 2.60 -7.75 -10.08
N HIS A 11 1.68 -7.17 -9.34
CA HIS A 11 1.58 -5.71 -9.23
C HIS A 11 1.31 -5.31 -7.79
N ASN A 12 1.78 -4.14 -7.41
CA ASN A 12 1.60 -3.64 -6.04
C ASN A 12 1.50 -2.13 -5.98
N TYR A 13 1.34 -1.46 -7.12
CA TYR A 13 1.37 -0.01 -7.18
C TYR A 13 0.41 0.44 -8.28
N LEU A 14 -0.40 1.44 -7.98
CA LEU A 14 -1.38 1.97 -8.92
C LEU A 14 -1.21 3.46 -9.04
N ILE A 15 -1.37 3.99 -10.25
CA ILE A 15 -1.50 5.43 -10.44
C ILE A 15 -2.88 5.65 -11.02
N VAL A 16 -3.76 6.25 -10.21
CA VAL A 16 -5.16 6.45 -10.57
C VAL A 16 -5.41 7.94 -10.63
N GLN A 17 -5.68 8.44 -11.84
CA GLN A 17 -5.87 9.86 -12.06
C GLN A 17 -4.70 10.67 -11.47
N GLU A 18 -3.47 10.21 -11.77
CA GLU A 18 -2.23 10.84 -11.33
C GLU A 18 -1.96 10.73 -9.83
N GLU A 19 -2.82 10.08 -9.07
CA GLU A 19 -2.61 9.87 -7.64
C GLU A 19 -2.03 8.47 -7.41
N PRO A 20 -0.87 8.35 -6.75
CA PRO A 20 -0.27 7.03 -6.53
C PRO A 20 -0.87 6.33 -5.31
N TYR A 21 -1.07 5.03 -5.46
CA TYR A 21 -1.52 4.13 -4.40
C TYR A 21 -0.60 2.93 -4.37
N PHE A 22 -0.46 2.30 -3.21
CA PHE A 22 0.31 1.06 -3.14
C PHE A 22 -0.41 0.05 -2.26
N LEU A 23 -0.02 -1.20 -2.44
CA LEU A 23 -0.58 -2.30 -1.68
C LEU A 23 0.25 -2.48 -0.41
N LEU A 24 -0.34 -2.18 0.73
CA LEU A 24 0.31 -2.31 2.03
C LEU A 24 -0.22 -3.56 2.71
N ARG A 25 0.68 -4.47 3.06
CA ARG A 25 0.32 -5.67 3.78
C ARG A 25 0.39 -5.40 5.28
N ILE A 26 -0.77 -5.39 5.91
CA ILE A 26 -0.88 -5.15 7.34
C ILE A 26 -0.55 -6.42 8.13
N SER A 27 -1.04 -7.55 7.63
CA SER A 27 -0.84 -8.85 8.23
C SER A 27 -0.90 -9.89 7.11
N PRO A 28 -0.60 -11.16 7.39
CA PRO A 28 -0.68 -12.17 6.34
C PRO A 28 -2.01 -12.23 5.61
N HIS A 29 -3.08 -11.76 6.26
CA HIS A 29 -4.42 -11.86 5.69
C HIS A 29 -5.08 -10.52 5.44
N GLU A 30 -4.40 -9.42 5.74
CA GLU A 30 -5.01 -8.10 5.61
C GLU A 30 -4.13 -7.17 4.78
N TYR A 31 -4.72 -6.57 3.74
CA TYR A 31 -4.04 -5.63 2.87
C TYR A 31 -4.85 -4.34 2.79
N LEU A 32 -4.16 -3.25 2.54
CA LEU A 32 -4.78 -1.96 2.23
C LEU A 32 -4.27 -1.47 0.89
N VAL A 33 -5.16 -0.87 0.10
CA VAL A 33 -4.77 -0.11 -1.08
C VAL A 33 -4.85 1.35 -0.65
N THR A 34 -3.71 1.92 -0.32
CA THR A 34 -3.65 3.22 0.33
C THR A 34 -2.79 4.19 -0.47
N ARG A 35 -3.01 5.47 -0.26
CA ARG A 35 -2.24 6.50 -0.96
C ARG A 35 -0.76 6.37 -0.64
N ALA A 36 0.07 6.46 -1.68
CA ALA A 36 1.52 6.33 -1.52
C ALA A 36 2.20 7.62 -1.10
N ALA A 37 1.56 8.76 -1.33
CA ALA A 37 2.14 10.05 -0.96
C ALA A 37 1.90 10.35 0.51
N CYS A 38 2.96 10.68 1.23
CA CYS A 38 2.86 11.07 2.64
C CYS A 38 2.01 12.35 2.75
N PRO A 39 1.04 12.41 3.67
CA PRO A 39 0.18 13.59 3.79
C PRO A 39 0.94 14.84 4.14
N HIS A 40 2.10 14.72 4.75
CA HIS A 40 2.87 15.87 5.19
C HIS A 40 3.64 16.52 4.04
N ARG A 41 4.42 15.74 3.28
CA ARG A 41 5.26 16.30 2.23
C ARG A 41 5.33 15.43 0.97
N GLY A 42 4.41 14.50 0.82
CA GLY A 42 4.37 13.67 -0.37
C GLY A 42 5.47 12.63 -0.49
N GLY A 43 6.16 12.31 0.62
CA GLY A 43 7.20 11.29 0.58
C GLY A 43 6.65 9.92 0.20
N PRO A 44 7.52 9.02 -0.32
CA PRO A 44 7.07 7.73 -0.85
C PRO A 44 6.81 6.72 0.28
N LEU A 45 5.57 6.62 0.71
CA LEU A 45 5.21 5.72 1.81
C LEU A 45 5.45 4.25 1.48
N ASN A 46 5.46 3.89 0.19
CA ASN A 46 5.77 2.51 -0.21
C ASN A 46 7.21 2.13 0.14
N LEU A 47 8.07 3.11 0.39
CA LEU A 47 9.44 2.86 0.85
C LEU A 47 9.58 3.04 2.36
N GLY A 48 8.46 3.25 3.05
CA GLY A 48 8.46 3.42 4.49
C GLY A 48 8.63 2.13 5.24
N LYS A 49 8.77 2.25 6.54
CA LYS A 49 8.96 1.10 7.41
C LYS A 49 7.68 0.80 8.19
N TRP A 50 7.18 -0.41 8.02
CA TRP A 50 5.99 -0.88 8.74
C TRP A 50 6.41 -1.61 10.01
N ASP A 51 5.83 -1.21 11.15
CA ASP A 51 6.05 -1.90 12.41
C ASP A 51 4.78 -2.66 12.75
N CYS A 52 4.83 -3.99 12.66
CA CYS A 52 3.65 -4.82 12.88
C CYS A 52 3.25 -4.89 14.36
N ARG A 53 4.13 -4.49 15.26
CA ARG A 53 3.79 -4.49 16.68
C ARG A 53 3.00 -3.25 17.09
N THR A 54 3.35 -2.10 16.55
CA THR A 54 2.67 -0.85 16.86
C THR A 54 1.66 -0.46 15.80
N HIS A 55 1.64 -1.17 14.66
CA HIS A 55 0.77 -0.86 13.52
C HIS A 55 0.97 0.57 13.04
N THR A 56 2.25 0.93 12.84
CA THR A 56 2.61 2.25 12.32
C THR A 56 3.50 2.14 11.12
N LEU A 57 3.35 3.09 10.20
CA LEU A 57 4.18 3.22 9.01
C LEU A 57 4.97 4.51 9.12
N THR A 58 6.29 4.42 9.04
CA THR A 58 7.17 5.58 9.16
C THR A 58 7.63 6.03 7.78
N CYS A 59 7.35 7.29 7.45
CA CYS A 59 7.76 7.88 6.19
C CYS A 59 9.30 7.98 6.14
N PRO A 60 9.93 7.57 5.02
CA PRO A 60 11.39 7.59 4.95
C PRO A 60 12.01 8.97 4.86
N TRP A 61 11.23 10.00 4.46
CA TRP A 61 11.80 11.33 4.24
C TRP A 61 12.01 12.13 5.52
N HIS A 62 11.07 12.01 6.47
CA HIS A 62 11.17 12.84 7.68
C HIS A 62 10.64 12.16 8.92
N GLY A 63 10.52 10.86 8.88
CA GLY A 63 10.18 10.08 10.06
C GLY A 63 8.77 10.24 10.59
N MET A 64 7.87 10.83 9.80
CA MET A 64 6.48 10.93 10.21
C MET A 64 5.86 9.55 10.32
N CYS A 65 5.18 9.27 11.42
CA CYS A 65 4.54 7.99 11.66
C CYS A 65 3.04 8.10 11.40
N LEU A 66 2.50 7.12 10.65
CA LEU A 66 1.07 7.04 10.40
C LEU A 66 0.54 5.78 11.06
N THR A 67 -0.53 5.93 11.83
CA THR A 67 -1.19 4.80 12.47
C THR A 67 -2.00 4.01 11.46
N LYS A 68 -2.38 2.79 11.83
CA LYS A 68 -3.26 1.98 10.97
C LYS A 68 -4.56 2.73 10.66
N MET A 69 -5.12 3.41 11.66
CA MET A 69 -6.36 4.16 11.45
C MET A 69 -6.16 5.29 10.42
N ALA A 70 -5.04 6.00 10.49
CA ALA A 70 -4.74 7.05 9.54
C ALA A 70 -4.57 6.47 8.14
N LEU A 71 -3.92 5.31 8.04
CA LEU A 71 -3.72 4.65 6.75
C LEU A 71 -5.05 4.17 6.17
N GLU A 72 -5.92 3.63 7.01
CA GLU A 72 -7.24 3.19 6.56
C GLU A 72 -8.07 4.35 6.01
N SER A 73 -7.96 5.52 6.62
CA SER A 73 -8.70 6.68 6.14
C SER A 73 -8.19 7.19 4.80
N ARG A 74 -7.01 6.77 4.40
CA ARG A 74 -6.40 7.14 3.11
C ARG A 74 -6.48 6.01 2.10
N SER A 75 -7.15 4.93 2.45
CA SER A 75 -7.27 3.73 1.61
C SER A 75 -8.60 3.73 0.91
N VAL A 76 -8.67 3.01 -0.21
CA VAL A 76 -9.92 2.78 -0.90
C VAL A 76 -10.47 1.42 -0.50
N PRO A 77 -11.77 1.20 -0.61
CA PRO A 77 -12.35 -0.12 -0.32
C PRO A 77 -11.73 -1.16 -1.24
N SER A 78 -11.36 -2.29 -0.67
CA SER A 78 -10.78 -3.36 -1.46
C SER A 78 -11.14 -4.71 -0.85
N VAL A 79 -11.18 -5.74 -1.70
CA VAL A 79 -11.36 -7.11 -1.26
C VAL A 79 -10.27 -7.96 -1.89
N ARG A 80 -9.89 -9.01 -1.19
CA ARG A 80 -8.88 -9.93 -1.67
C ARG A 80 -9.48 -11.32 -1.81
N SER A 81 -9.23 -11.96 -2.94
CA SER A 81 -9.59 -13.35 -3.18
C SER A 81 -8.32 -14.04 -3.67
N GLU A 82 -7.73 -14.86 -2.82
CA GLU A 82 -6.43 -15.47 -3.10
C GLU A 82 -5.41 -14.37 -3.38
N ASN A 83 -4.89 -14.29 -4.61
CA ASN A 83 -3.91 -13.25 -4.96
C ASN A 83 -4.54 -12.06 -5.69
N MET A 84 -5.83 -12.11 -5.95
CA MET A 84 -6.51 -11.04 -6.68
C MET A 84 -7.00 -9.98 -5.72
N ILE A 85 -6.63 -8.74 -6.00
CA ILE A 85 -7.08 -7.58 -5.25
C ILE A 85 -8.06 -6.82 -6.14
N THR A 86 -9.22 -6.50 -5.60
CA THR A 86 -10.21 -5.67 -6.28
C THR A 86 -10.39 -4.40 -5.47
N ALA A 87 -10.02 -3.26 -6.05
CA ALA A 87 -10.11 -1.97 -5.39
C ALA A 87 -11.18 -1.13 -6.07
N ILE A 88 -11.94 -0.37 -5.28
CA ILE A 88 -13.06 0.42 -5.79
C ILE A 88 -12.78 1.89 -5.50
N PHE A 89 -12.77 2.70 -6.58
CA PHE A 89 -12.49 4.12 -6.48
C PHE A 89 -13.76 4.91 -6.81
N PRO A 90 -14.06 5.99 -6.08
CA PRO A 90 -15.25 6.82 -6.36
C PRO A 90 -14.97 7.77 -7.53
N LEU A 91 -14.68 7.20 -8.68
CA LEU A 91 -14.28 7.93 -9.87
C LEU A 91 -15.00 7.34 -11.08
N PRO A 92 -15.07 8.08 -12.20
CA PRO A 92 -15.69 7.55 -13.43
C PRO A 92 -14.96 6.32 -13.94
N LYS A 93 -15.69 5.44 -14.60
CA LYS A 93 -15.14 4.18 -15.11
C LYS A 93 -13.99 4.40 -16.09
N ASN A 94 -13.97 5.52 -16.80
CA ASN A 94 -12.96 5.79 -17.81
C ASN A 94 -11.76 6.56 -17.25
N THR A 95 -11.63 6.64 -15.94
CA THR A 95 -10.49 7.31 -15.30
C THR A 95 -9.20 6.57 -15.66
N PRO A 96 -8.14 7.30 -16.06
CA PRO A 96 -6.87 6.64 -16.40
C PRO A 96 -6.25 5.92 -15.20
N VAL A 97 -5.77 4.70 -15.44
CA VAL A 97 -5.16 3.87 -14.42
C VAL A 97 -3.89 3.24 -14.99
N GLU A 98 -2.81 3.31 -14.22
CA GLU A 98 -1.62 2.51 -14.50
C GLU A 98 -1.44 1.49 -13.38
N ILE A 99 -1.18 0.25 -13.75
CA ILE A 99 -0.94 -0.82 -12.78
C ILE A 99 0.51 -1.21 -12.92
N LEU A 100 1.27 -1.08 -11.82
CA LEU A 100 2.72 -1.17 -11.86
C LEU A 100 3.24 -2.08 -10.76
N ARG A 101 4.53 -2.41 -10.89
CA ARG A 101 5.26 -3.05 -9.81
C ARG A 101 6.38 -2.12 -9.39
N ARG A 102 6.38 -1.77 -8.11
CA ARG A 102 7.39 -0.89 -7.52
C ARG A 102 7.93 -1.54 -6.26
N MET A 103 9.05 -1.05 -5.80
CA MET A 103 9.60 -1.52 -4.53
C MET A 103 8.66 -1.12 -3.40
N VAL A 104 8.29 -2.10 -2.59
CA VAL A 104 7.50 -1.88 -1.40
C VAL A 104 8.22 -2.58 -0.26
N ILE A 105 8.91 -1.81 0.58
CA ILE A 105 9.75 -2.39 1.63
C ILE A 105 9.07 -2.37 2.99
N THR A 106 7.79 -2.03 3.01
CA THR A 106 7.03 -1.92 4.25
C THR A 106 6.84 -3.25 4.96
N HIS A 107 7.01 -4.39 4.28
CA HIS A 107 6.76 -5.69 4.89
C HIS A 107 7.99 -6.40 5.40
N ASP A 108 9.08 -5.79 5.37
CA ASP A 108 10.26 -6.51 5.83
C ASP A 108 10.22 -6.74 7.30
N ASP A 109 10.10 -7.57 7.62
CA ASP A 109 10.09 -7.75 8.84
C ASP A 109 10.62 -8.85 9.17
N THR A 110 10.69 -8.64 8.68
CA THR A 110 10.84 -9.18 9.02
C THR A 110 11.31 -9.76 9.52
N GLY A 111 11.40 -9.83 9.41
CA GLY A 111 11.71 -10.09 9.59
C GLY A 111 11.97 -10.72 9.82
N ASP A 112 11.90 -10.79 9.57
CA ASP A 112 12.01 -11.21 9.48
C ASP A 112 12.32 -11.55 9.42
N GLU A 113 12.44 -11.76 9.24
CA GLU A 113 12.76 -11.83 8.81
C GLU A 113 13.20 -11.96 8.75
N LEU A 114 13.53 -12.28 8.73
CA LEU A 114 14.00 -12.20 8.39
C LEU A 114 14.38 -12.36 8.46
N ALA A 115 14.53 -12.70 8.51
CA ALA A 115 14.86 -12.62 8.26
C ALA A 115 15.19 -12.80 8.22
N SER A 116 15.34 -13.15 8.11
CA SER A 116 15.63 -13.08 7.73
C SER A 116 15.97 -13.07 7.53
N GLY A 117 16.31 -13.42 7.53
CA GLY A 117 16.66 -13.14 6.97
C GLY A 117 16.93 -13.19 6.67
N LYS A 118 17.22 -13.50 6.39
CA LYS A 118 17.48 -13.33 5.96
C LYS A 118 17.66 -13.17 5.54
N ARG A 119 17.80 -13.60 5.36
CA ARG A 119 18.00 -13.10 4.91
C ARG A 119 18.34 -13.17 4.89
#